data_6764bd8a16cca30dd39239e16d2e340f
#
_entry.id   6764bd8a16cca30dd39239e16d2e340f
#
_cell.length_a   1.000
_cell.length_b   1.000
_cell.length_c   1.000
_cell.angle_alpha   90.00
_cell.angle_beta   90.00
_cell.angle_gamma   90.00
#
_symmetry.space_group_name_H-M   'P 1'
#
loop_
_entity.id
_entity.type
_entity.pdbx_description
1 polymer ?
#
loop_
_entity_poly.entity_id
_entity_poly.type
_entity_poly.pdbx_seq_one_letter_code
_entity_poly.pdbx_strand_id
1 'polypeptide(L)'
;MHRTDGSHLVAKVNRRQQILEALALMLQNNPGNRITTASLAEAVGVSEAALYRHFPSKAKMLEGLIAFAEDTIFTRINMILSEQPEAYDRCRNIIFLILSFIERNPGFARLFVGDALAGETERLRTRMHQLMNRIETQLRLILREHNARQPSLPSIQINAGANLLLAYAEGRILQFVRSNFVELPTQDWEEQWSRLSKALFD
;
A
#
# COMPACT_ATOMS: atom_id res chain seq x y z
N MET A 1 6.46 0.13 55.85
CA MET A 1 5.15 -0.01 55.20
C MET A 1 5.10 0.94 53.99
N HIS A 2 5.70 0.51 52.86
CA HIS A 2 5.77 1.27 51.62
C HIS A 2 4.79 0.66 50.63
N ARG A 3 3.75 1.44 50.32
CA ARG A 3 2.82 1.12 49.22
C ARG A 3 3.50 1.48 47.91
N THR A 4 3.82 0.49 47.13
CA THR A 4 4.18 0.64 45.72
C THR A 4 2.93 0.94 44.91
N ASP A 5 2.84 2.18 44.47
CA ASP A 5 1.83 2.66 43.55
C ASP A 5 2.15 2.14 42.15
N GLY A 6 1.47 1.09 41.77
CA GLY A 6 1.56 0.50 40.44
C GLY A 6 0.71 1.29 39.46
N SER A 7 1.18 2.44 38.97
CA SER A 7 0.52 3.15 37.88
C SER A 7 0.63 2.33 36.59
N HIS A 8 -0.44 1.58 36.27
CA HIS A 8 -0.66 1.04 34.93
C HIS A 8 -0.72 2.21 33.94
N LEU A 9 0.36 2.43 33.22
CA LEU A 9 0.37 3.16 31.96
C LEU A 9 -0.49 2.39 30.96
N VAL A 10 -1.80 2.56 31.01
CA VAL A 10 -2.70 2.19 29.94
C VAL A 10 -2.31 3.04 28.74
N ALA A 11 -1.66 2.42 27.75
CA ALA A 11 -1.30 3.09 26.50
C ALA A 11 -2.55 3.80 25.99
N LYS A 12 -2.48 5.13 25.87
CA LYS A 12 -3.57 5.97 25.41
C LYS A 12 -3.98 5.48 24.03
N VAL A 13 -5.10 4.78 23.97
CA VAL A 13 -5.60 4.17 22.72
C VAL A 13 -5.67 5.25 21.66
N ASN A 14 -4.89 5.10 20.60
CA ASN A 14 -4.90 6.03 19.47
C ASN A 14 -6.22 5.86 18.70
N ARG A 15 -7.25 6.62 19.07
CA ARG A 15 -8.59 6.54 18.49
C ARG A 15 -8.56 6.78 16.96
N ARG A 16 -7.67 7.64 16.51
CA ARG A 16 -7.48 7.89 15.08
C ARG A 16 -7.05 6.63 14.34
N GLN A 17 -6.13 5.87 14.92
CA GLN A 17 -5.66 4.59 14.38
C GLN A 17 -6.78 3.56 14.35
N GLN A 18 -7.57 3.43 15.42
CA GLN A 18 -8.69 2.49 15.47
C GLN A 18 -9.75 2.78 14.40
N ILE A 19 -10.02 4.06 14.12
CA ILE A 19 -10.95 4.45 13.04
C ILE A 19 -10.42 3.99 11.68
N LEU A 20 -9.12 4.16 11.41
CA LEU A 20 -8.52 3.72 10.15
C LEU A 20 -8.49 2.19 10.01
N GLU A 21 -8.20 1.47 11.08
CA GLU A 21 -8.23 0.00 11.10
C GLU A 21 -9.65 -0.53 10.84
N ALA A 22 -10.65 0.02 11.51
CA ALA A 22 -12.05 -0.34 11.28
C ALA A 22 -12.47 -0.04 9.83
N LEU A 23 -12.08 1.11 9.29
CA LEU A 23 -12.37 1.46 7.90
C LEU A 23 -11.71 0.49 6.92
N ALA A 24 -10.45 0.11 7.13
CA ALA A 24 -9.74 -0.88 6.31
C ALA A 24 -10.46 -2.24 6.33
N LEU A 25 -10.87 -2.70 7.54
CA LEU A 25 -11.62 -3.93 7.69
C LEU A 25 -13.00 -3.89 7.02
N MET A 26 -13.69 -2.76 7.08
CA MET A 26 -14.97 -2.57 6.39
C MET A 26 -14.81 -2.60 4.87
N LEU A 27 -13.72 -2.01 4.33
CA LEU A 27 -13.39 -2.11 2.91
C LEU A 27 -13.15 -3.55 2.46
N GLN A 28 -12.52 -4.35 3.31
CA GLN A 28 -12.30 -5.77 3.05
C GLN A 28 -13.62 -6.57 3.05
N ASN A 29 -14.46 -6.38 4.09
CA ASN A 29 -15.60 -7.27 4.36
C ASN A 29 -16.87 -6.89 3.58
N ASN A 30 -16.93 -5.70 2.97
CA ASN A 30 -18.11 -5.21 2.28
C ASN A 30 -17.82 -4.84 0.81
N PRO A 31 -17.43 -5.82 -0.03
CA PRO A 31 -17.17 -5.56 -1.44
C PRO A 31 -18.43 -5.02 -2.14
N GLY A 32 -18.27 -3.91 -2.88
CA GLY A 32 -19.37 -3.27 -3.61
C GLY A 32 -20.33 -2.40 -2.78
N ASN A 33 -20.29 -2.49 -1.45
CA ASN A 33 -21.16 -1.69 -0.59
C ASN A 33 -20.53 -0.34 -0.23
N ARG A 34 -21.36 0.69 -0.20
CA ARG A 34 -20.93 2.01 0.24
C ARG A 34 -20.76 2.03 1.78
N ILE A 35 -19.56 2.28 2.25
CA ILE A 35 -19.30 2.50 3.68
C ILE A 35 -19.89 3.86 4.07
N THR A 36 -20.72 3.86 5.11
CA THR A 36 -21.29 5.08 5.71
C THR A 36 -20.55 5.47 6.97
N THR A 37 -20.62 6.74 7.37
CA THR A 37 -20.03 7.20 8.63
C THR A 37 -20.77 6.62 9.84
N ALA A 38 -22.08 6.38 9.73
CA ALA A 38 -22.87 5.73 10.77
C ALA A 38 -22.39 4.30 11.04
N SER A 39 -22.24 3.47 9.98
CA SER A 39 -21.74 2.10 10.13
C SER A 39 -20.30 2.03 10.65
N LEU A 40 -19.46 3.00 10.27
CA LEU A 40 -18.10 3.09 10.79
C LEU A 40 -18.08 3.51 12.28
N ALA A 41 -18.91 4.47 12.68
CA ALA A 41 -19.04 4.89 14.07
C ALA A 41 -19.49 3.74 14.96
N GLU A 42 -20.48 2.96 14.51
CA GLU A 42 -20.94 1.72 15.16
C GLU A 42 -19.80 0.70 15.30
N ALA A 43 -19.06 0.41 14.22
CA ALA A 43 -17.94 -0.52 14.22
C ALA A 43 -16.81 -0.14 15.20
N VAL A 44 -16.58 1.17 15.39
CA VAL A 44 -15.58 1.70 16.34
C VAL A 44 -16.11 1.83 17.76
N GLY A 45 -17.44 1.73 17.96
CA GLY A 45 -18.09 1.92 19.26
C GLY A 45 -18.12 3.37 19.71
N VAL A 46 -18.33 4.32 18.78
CA VAL A 46 -18.41 5.76 19.08
C VAL A 46 -19.62 6.40 18.40
N SER A 47 -19.98 7.64 18.80
CA SER A 47 -20.96 8.42 18.05
C SER A 47 -20.33 8.99 16.75
N GLU A 48 -21.14 9.27 15.72
CA GLU A 48 -20.68 9.96 14.51
C GLU A 48 -20.03 11.31 14.85
N ALA A 49 -20.56 12.05 15.81
CA ALA A 49 -19.98 13.31 16.29
C ALA A 49 -18.57 13.11 16.85
N ALA A 50 -18.31 11.99 17.56
CA ALA A 50 -16.99 11.66 18.07
C ALA A 50 -16.04 11.26 16.93
N LEU A 51 -16.52 10.56 15.92
CA LEU A 51 -15.78 10.21 14.72
C LEU A 51 -15.34 11.46 13.94
N TYR A 52 -16.25 12.42 13.73
CA TYR A 52 -15.95 13.69 13.05
C TYR A 52 -14.96 14.60 13.80
N ARG A 53 -14.79 14.46 15.10
CA ARG A 53 -13.72 15.15 15.85
C ARG A 53 -12.32 14.67 15.46
N HIS A 54 -12.19 13.43 15.02
CA HIS A 54 -10.91 12.86 14.56
C HIS A 54 -10.68 13.06 13.07
N PHE A 55 -11.74 12.97 12.28
CA PHE A 55 -11.71 13.12 10.84
C PHE A 55 -12.93 13.92 10.37
N PRO A 56 -12.76 15.14 9.87
CA PRO A 56 -13.87 16.03 9.53
C PRO A 56 -14.74 15.56 8.36
N SER A 57 -14.37 14.49 7.65
CA SER A 57 -15.17 13.87 6.60
C SER A 57 -14.71 12.45 6.32
N LYS A 58 -15.55 11.65 5.64
CA LYS A 58 -15.18 10.32 5.12
C LYS A 58 -13.98 10.41 4.16
N ALA A 59 -13.95 11.43 3.31
CA ALA A 59 -12.80 11.67 2.43
C ALA A 59 -11.50 11.83 3.21
N LYS A 60 -11.51 12.49 4.37
CA LYS A 60 -10.35 12.64 5.24
C LYS A 60 -9.94 11.33 5.93
N MET A 61 -10.86 10.42 6.16
CA MET A 61 -10.54 9.07 6.64
C MET A 61 -9.84 8.26 5.56
N LEU A 62 -10.35 8.29 4.33
CA LEU A 62 -9.72 7.63 3.18
C LEU A 62 -8.34 8.23 2.85
N GLU A 63 -8.19 9.58 2.91
CA GLU A 63 -6.86 10.23 2.84
C GLU A 63 -5.91 9.70 3.92
N GLY A 64 -6.42 9.50 5.15
CA GLY A 64 -5.67 8.92 6.26
C GLY A 64 -5.18 7.49 5.98
N LEU A 65 -6.02 6.65 5.36
CA LEU A 65 -5.61 5.31 4.94
C LEU A 65 -4.54 5.35 3.85
N ILE A 66 -4.71 6.19 2.83
CA ILE A 66 -3.71 6.36 1.77
C ILE A 66 -2.38 6.83 2.37
N ALA A 67 -2.40 7.80 3.28
CA ALA A 67 -1.20 8.27 3.96
C ALA A 67 -0.52 7.16 4.77
N PHE A 68 -1.29 6.35 5.50
CA PHE A 68 -0.76 5.21 6.26
C PHE A 68 -0.07 4.17 5.34
N ALA A 69 -0.71 3.84 4.22
CA ALA A 69 -0.11 2.92 3.23
C ALA A 69 1.18 3.51 2.66
N GLU A 70 1.16 4.79 2.29
CA GLU A 70 2.32 5.52 1.76
C GLU A 70 3.49 5.49 2.74
N ASP A 71 3.28 5.89 3.99
CA ASP A 71 4.32 5.91 5.02
C ASP A 71 4.88 4.51 5.28
N THR A 72 4.01 3.49 5.35
CA THR A 72 4.41 2.11 5.56
C THR A 72 5.27 1.59 4.41
N ILE A 73 4.83 1.78 3.18
CA ILE A 73 5.52 1.30 1.97
C ILE A 73 6.86 2.02 1.80
N PHE A 74 6.89 3.36 1.88
CA PHE A 74 8.12 4.12 1.66
C PHE A 74 9.15 3.97 2.77
N THR A 75 8.73 3.77 4.02
CA THR A 75 9.66 3.39 5.11
C THR A 75 10.39 2.10 4.76
N ARG A 76 9.67 1.09 4.27
CA ARG A 76 10.26 -0.19 3.86
C ARG A 76 11.10 -0.09 2.58
N ILE A 77 10.65 0.69 1.60
CA ILE A 77 11.45 0.97 0.39
C ILE A 77 12.81 1.57 0.78
N ASN A 78 12.83 2.55 1.67
CA ASN A 78 14.08 3.18 2.12
C ASN A 78 15.02 2.18 2.79
N MET A 79 14.49 1.23 3.58
CA MET A 79 15.28 0.14 4.15
C MET A 79 15.87 -0.75 3.06
N ILE A 80 15.05 -1.18 2.08
CA ILE A 80 15.53 -2.00 0.95
C ILE A 80 16.66 -1.28 0.21
N LEU A 81 16.53 0.02 -0.04
CA LEU A 81 17.55 0.80 -0.75
C LEU A 81 18.86 0.91 0.03
N SER A 82 18.80 0.93 1.36
CA SER A 82 20.00 0.99 2.20
C SER A 82 20.70 -0.37 2.38
N GLU A 83 19.93 -1.46 2.33
CA GLU A 83 20.42 -2.82 2.59
C GLU A 83 20.84 -3.56 1.32
N GLN A 84 20.20 -3.27 0.18
CA GLN A 84 20.43 -3.99 -1.07
C GLN A 84 21.27 -3.14 -2.03
N PRO A 85 22.47 -3.61 -2.47
CA PRO A 85 23.29 -2.87 -3.40
C PRO A 85 22.83 -2.99 -4.86
N GLU A 86 22.25 -4.15 -5.25
CA GLU A 86 21.97 -4.49 -6.63
C GLU A 86 20.54 -4.07 -7.06
N ALA A 87 20.42 -3.57 -8.28
CA ALA A 87 19.14 -3.12 -8.84
C ALA A 87 18.12 -4.27 -8.95
N TYR A 88 18.59 -5.47 -9.30
CA TYR A 88 17.77 -6.69 -9.35
C TYR A 88 17.07 -6.93 -8.02
N ASP A 89 17.82 -6.95 -6.91
CA ASP A 89 17.30 -7.22 -5.57
C ASP A 89 16.41 -6.09 -5.06
N ARG A 90 16.77 -4.82 -5.35
CA ARG A 90 15.96 -3.66 -5.03
C ARG A 90 14.60 -3.72 -5.70
N CYS A 91 14.55 -3.94 -7.01
CA CYS A 91 13.29 -4.05 -7.76
C CYS A 91 12.46 -5.25 -7.28
N ARG A 92 13.09 -6.42 -7.11
CA ARG A 92 12.45 -7.63 -6.60
C ARG A 92 11.77 -7.39 -5.26
N ASN A 93 12.53 -6.85 -4.31
CA ASN A 93 12.04 -6.66 -2.95
C ASN A 93 11.00 -5.55 -2.84
N ILE A 94 11.06 -4.50 -3.67
CA ILE A 94 10.03 -3.45 -3.72
C ILE A 94 8.71 -4.02 -4.27
N ILE A 95 8.73 -4.77 -5.37
CA ILE A 95 7.51 -5.36 -5.92
C ILE A 95 6.92 -6.37 -4.93
N PHE A 96 7.75 -7.26 -4.37
CA PHE A 96 7.32 -8.22 -3.36
C PHE A 96 6.75 -7.55 -2.10
N LEU A 97 7.35 -6.44 -1.65
CA LEU A 97 6.82 -5.63 -0.54
C LEU A 97 5.39 -5.15 -0.82
N ILE A 98 5.15 -4.60 -2.02
CA ILE A 98 3.82 -4.08 -2.40
C ILE A 98 2.80 -5.21 -2.42
N LEU A 99 3.12 -6.33 -3.08
CA LEU A 99 2.23 -7.48 -3.17
C LEU A 99 1.93 -8.07 -1.80
N SER A 100 2.95 -8.26 -0.95
CA SER A 100 2.81 -8.77 0.42
C SER A 100 2.04 -7.81 1.34
N PHE A 101 2.22 -6.50 1.18
CA PHE A 101 1.46 -5.50 1.93
C PHE A 101 -0.03 -5.61 1.61
N ILE A 102 -0.37 -5.70 0.33
CA ILE A 102 -1.75 -5.83 -0.15
C ILE A 102 -2.38 -7.15 0.29
N GLU A 103 -1.64 -8.25 0.19
CA GLU A 103 -2.13 -9.57 0.63
C GLU A 103 -2.50 -9.60 2.11
N ARG A 104 -1.67 -8.98 2.95
CA ARG A 104 -1.92 -8.88 4.40
C ARG A 104 -2.99 -7.85 4.76
N ASN A 105 -3.34 -6.98 3.84
CA ASN A 105 -4.25 -5.85 4.06
C ASN A 105 -5.27 -5.74 2.90
N PRO A 106 -6.18 -6.71 2.72
CA PRO A 106 -7.07 -6.75 1.55
C PRO A 106 -7.93 -5.50 1.38
N GLY A 107 -8.31 -4.82 2.48
CA GLY A 107 -9.03 -3.54 2.40
C GLY A 107 -8.27 -2.45 1.65
N PHE A 108 -6.92 -2.45 1.71
CA PHE A 108 -6.10 -1.52 0.93
C PHE A 108 -6.07 -1.88 -0.56
N ALA A 109 -6.21 -3.16 -0.94
CA ALA A 109 -6.28 -3.56 -2.35
C ALA A 109 -7.37 -2.78 -3.09
N ARG A 110 -8.53 -2.58 -2.47
CA ARG A 110 -9.66 -1.83 -3.02
C ARG A 110 -9.39 -0.32 -3.19
N LEU A 111 -8.53 0.25 -2.34
CA LEU A 111 -8.04 1.62 -2.54
C LEU A 111 -7.10 1.69 -3.74
N PHE A 112 -6.17 0.72 -3.85
CA PHE A 112 -5.16 0.67 -4.91
C PHE A 112 -5.78 0.50 -6.30
N VAL A 113 -6.81 -0.35 -6.46
CA VAL A 113 -7.53 -0.48 -7.73
C VAL A 113 -8.56 0.63 -7.97
N GLY A 114 -8.83 1.47 -6.96
CA GLY A 114 -9.73 2.63 -7.08
C GLY A 114 -11.22 2.32 -6.91
N ASP A 115 -11.62 1.07 -6.69
CA ASP A 115 -13.05 0.72 -6.54
C ASP A 115 -13.65 1.29 -5.25
N ALA A 116 -12.88 1.34 -4.17
CA ALA A 116 -13.27 1.98 -2.92
C ALA A 116 -13.40 3.51 -3.03
N LEU A 117 -12.87 4.09 -4.10
CA LEU A 117 -12.93 5.53 -4.40
C LEU A 117 -14.04 5.88 -5.40
N ALA A 118 -14.83 4.89 -5.82
CA ALA A 118 -15.97 5.12 -6.70
C ALA A 118 -17.01 6.04 -6.01
N GLY A 119 -17.36 7.16 -6.67
CA GLY A 119 -18.26 8.18 -6.12
C GLY A 119 -17.62 9.11 -5.07
N GLU A 120 -16.34 8.95 -4.78
CA GLU A 120 -15.57 9.88 -3.94
C GLU A 120 -14.98 11.03 -4.79
N THR A 121 -14.37 12.01 -4.10
CA THR A 121 -13.82 13.20 -4.74
C THR A 121 -12.67 12.89 -5.69
N GLU A 122 -12.52 13.66 -6.77
CA GLU A 122 -11.37 13.64 -7.69
C GLU A 122 -10.02 13.68 -6.95
N ARG A 123 -9.97 14.45 -5.88
CA ARG A 123 -8.78 14.60 -5.03
C ARG A 123 -8.26 13.27 -4.47
N LEU A 124 -9.14 12.33 -4.08
CA LEU A 124 -8.74 11.02 -3.56
C LEU A 124 -8.12 10.15 -4.67
N ARG A 125 -8.70 10.16 -5.87
CA ARG A 125 -8.15 9.47 -7.03
C ARG A 125 -6.78 10.03 -7.40
N THR A 126 -6.66 11.37 -7.44
CA THR A 126 -5.37 12.06 -7.67
C THR A 126 -4.32 11.66 -6.62
N ARG A 127 -4.70 11.58 -5.35
CA ARG A 127 -3.80 11.18 -4.27
C ARG A 127 -3.31 9.75 -4.43
N MET A 128 -4.17 8.83 -4.82
CA MET A 128 -3.79 7.44 -5.10
C MET A 128 -2.86 7.34 -6.32
N HIS A 129 -3.18 8.06 -7.40
CA HIS A 129 -2.31 8.14 -8.56
C HIS A 129 -0.91 8.70 -8.22
N GLN A 130 -0.83 9.72 -7.36
CA GLN A 130 0.46 10.25 -6.88
C GLN A 130 1.28 9.21 -6.13
N LEU A 131 0.64 8.38 -5.28
CA LEU A 131 1.33 7.28 -4.58
C LEU A 131 1.93 6.28 -5.59
N MET A 132 1.16 5.84 -6.58
CA MET A 132 1.63 4.91 -7.62
C MET A 132 2.77 5.53 -8.45
N ASN A 133 2.65 6.78 -8.85
CA ASN A 133 3.72 7.51 -9.57
C ASN A 133 5.01 7.64 -8.76
N ARG A 134 4.93 7.80 -7.44
CA ARG A 134 6.11 7.82 -6.57
C ARG A 134 6.82 6.47 -6.56
N ILE A 135 6.07 5.37 -6.51
CA ILE A 135 6.63 4.01 -6.59
C ILE A 135 7.34 3.81 -7.94
N GLU A 136 6.68 4.15 -9.05
CA GLU A 136 7.26 4.06 -10.38
C GLU A 136 8.52 4.92 -10.53
N THR A 137 8.50 6.12 -9.96
CA THR A 137 9.68 7.02 -9.97
C THR A 137 10.85 6.39 -9.22
N GLN A 138 10.59 5.72 -8.10
CA GLN A 138 11.62 5.00 -7.37
C GLN A 138 12.22 3.85 -8.19
N LEU A 139 11.40 3.08 -8.89
CA LEU A 139 11.86 2.01 -9.80
C LEU A 139 12.71 2.60 -10.94
N ARG A 140 12.28 3.73 -11.54
CA ARG A 140 13.08 4.45 -12.58
C ARG A 140 14.45 4.88 -12.07
N LEU A 141 14.54 5.37 -10.85
CA LEU A 141 15.82 5.76 -10.24
C LEU A 141 16.75 4.55 -10.08
N ILE A 142 16.24 3.42 -9.59
CA ILE A 142 17.02 2.19 -9.45
C ILE A 142 17.56 1.70 -10.80
N LEU A 143 16.71 1.65 -11.84
CA LEU A 143 17.12 1.22 -13.18
C LEU A 143 18.12 2.19 -13.82
N ARG A 144 17.99 3.51 -13.57
CA ARG A 144 18.95 4.50 -14.04
C ARG A 144 20.31 4.34 -13.37
N GLU A 145 20.34 4.09 -12.06
CA GLU A 145 21.59 3.80 -11.33
C GLU A 145 22.26 2.53 -11.86
N HIS A 146 21.48 1.49 -12.16
CA HIS A 146 21.99 0.26 -12.76
C HIS A 146 22.71 0.53 -14.09
N ASN A 147 22.04 1.19 -15.04
CA ASN A 147 22.62 1.52 -16.33
C ASN A 147 23.91 2.37 -16.19
N ALA A 148 23.94 3.28 -15.23
CA ALA A 148 25.12 4.12 -15.00
C ALA A 148 26.31 3.35 -14.41
N ARG A 149 26.04 2.33 -13.57
CA ARG A 149 27.08 1.50 -12.95
C ARG A 149 27.61 0.39 -13.85
N GLN A 150 26.82 -0.07 -14.82
CA GLN A 150 27.13 -1.18 -15.70
C GLN A 150 27.01 -0.83 -17.20
N PRO A 151 27.81 0.13 -17.70
CA PRO A 151 27.70 0.62 -19.07
C PRO A 151 28.08 -0.40 -20.13
N SER A 152 28.71 -1.52 -19.73
CA SER A 152 29.07 -2.63 -20.61
C SER A 152 27.94 -3.63 -20.87
N LEU A 153 26.88 -3.59 -20.07
CA LEU A 153 25.70 -4.41 -20.26
C LEU A 153 24.68 -3.73 -21.19
N PRO A 154 23.75 -4.49 -21.81
CA PRO A 154 22.64 -3.89 -22.55
C PRO A 154 21.87 -2.90 -21.66
N SER A 155 21.61 -1.71 -22.19
CA SER A 155 20.93 -0.67 -21.44
C SER A 155 19.45 -1.01 -21.24
N ILE A 156 18.99 -1.03 -19.98
CA ILE A 156 17.59 -1.19 -19.66
C ILE A 156 16.82 0.04 -20.14
N GLN A 157 15.69 -0.17 -20.80
CA GLN A 157 14.75 0.90 -21.15
C GLN A 157 14.02 1.38 -19.90
N ILE A 158 14.55 2.39 -19.24
CA ILE A 158 14.19 2.82 -17.87
C ILE A 158 12.70 3.02 -17.70
N ASN A 159 12.06 3.79 -18.60
CA ASN A 159 10.63 4.10 -18.47
C ASN A 159 9.77 2.86 -18.70
N ALA A 160 10.08 2.08 -19.74
CA ALA A 160 9.34 0.86 -20.06
C ALA A 160 9.53 -0.20 -18.96
N GLY A 161 10.75 -0.36 -18.45
CA GLY A 161 11.04 -1.30 -17.36
C GLY A 161 10.34 -0.96 -16.06
N ALA A 162 10.39 0.31 -15.63
CA ALA A 162 9.70 0.76 -14.43
C ALA A 162 8.16 0.60 -14.54
N ASN A 163 7.61 0.96 -15.70
CA ASN A 163 6.18 0.80 -15.97
C ASN A 163 5.78 -0.69 -16.00
N LEU A 164 6.59 -1.56 -16.62
CA LEU A 164 6.34 -3.01 -16.65
C LEU A 164 6.27 -3.59 -15.22
N LEU A 165 7.21 -3.22 -14.35
CA LEU A 165 7.21 -3.65 -12.95
C LEU A 165 5.97 -3.17 -12.19
N LEU A 166 5.58 -1.91 -12.37
CA LEU A 166 4.41 -1.36 -11.72
C LEU A 166 3.13 -1.99 -12.26
N ALA A 167 2.97 -2.10 -13.57
CA ALA A 167 1.81 -2.70 -14.23
C ALA A 167 1.62 -4.18 -13.83
N TYR A 168 2.74 -4.91 -13.65
CA TYR A 168 2.69 -6.27 -13.11
C TYR A 168 2.09 -6.28 -11.69
N ALA A 169 2.57 -5.40 -10.80
CA ALA A 169 2.04 -5.33 -9.43
C ALA A 169 0.56 -4.93 -9.41
N GLU A 170 0.17 -3.90 -10.18
CA GLU A 170 -1.23 -3.47 -10.32
C GLU A 170 -2.12 -4.59 -10.86
N GLY A 171 -1.65 -5.34 -11.86
CA GLY A 171 -2.36 -6.49 -12.41
C GLY A 171 -2.62 -7.58 -11.36
N ARG A 172 -1.62 -7.92 -10.53
CA ARG A 172 -1.78 -8.88 -9.41
C ARG A 172 -2.76 -8.38 -8.36
N ILE A 173 -2.70 -7.10 -8.00
CA ILE A 173 -3.63 -6.49 -7.05
C ILE A 173 -5.07 -6.52 -7.60
N LEU A 174 -5.24 -6.21 -8.88
CA LEU A 174 -6.55 -6.27 -9.53
C LEU A 174 -7.13 -7.69 -9.56
N GLN A 175 -6.32 -8.71 -9.86
CA GLN A 175 -6.72 -10.12 -9.81
C GLN A 175 -7.18 -10.51 -8.41
N PHE A 176 -6.44 -10.11 -7.37
CA PHE A 176 -6.79 -10.35 -5.98
C PHE A 176 -8.14 -9.75 -5.60
N VAL A 177 -8.40 -8.48 -5.94
CA VAL A 177 -9.71 -7.84 -5.69
C VAL A 177 -10.82 -8.53 -6.48
N ARG A 178 -10.59 -8.82 -7.77
CA ARG A 178 -11.58 -9.44 -8.66
C ARG A 178 -11.96 -10.86 -8.22
N SER A 179 -11.04 -11.61 -7.62
CA SER A 179 -11.28 -12.95 -7.07
C SER A 179 -11.89 -12.94 -5.67
N ASN A 180 -12.32 -11.78 -5.15
CA ASN A 180 -12.71 -11.61 -3.75
C ASN A 180 -11.63 -12.09 -2.76
N PHE A 181 -10.40 -11.70 -3.02
CA PHE A 181 -9.21 -11.97 -2.18
C PHE A 181 -8.80 -13.45 -2.10
N VAL A 182 -9.16 -14.26 -3.09
CA VAL A 182 -8.79 -15.69 -3.18
C VAL A 182 -7.47 -15.89 -3.91
N GLU A 183 -7.27 -15.24 -5.07
CA GLU A 183 -6.05 -15.33 -5.86
C GLU A 183 -4.97 -14.42 -5.25
N LEU A 184 -4.09 -15.00 -4.42
CA LEU A 184 -3.10 -14.23 -3.67
C LEU A 184 -2.12 -13.47 -4.59
N PRO A 185 -1.82 -12.20 -4.32
CA PRO A 185 -0.88 -11.41 -5.12
C PRO A 185 0.53 -12.01 -5.20
N THR A 186 0.97 -12.68 -4.14
CA THR A 186 2.30 -13.30 -4.05
C THR A 186 2.35 -14.75 -4.57
N GLN A 187 1.22 -15.31 -5.00
CA GLN A 187 1.18 -16.66 -5.54
C GLN A 187 2.11 -16.79 -6.76
N ASP A 188 2.90 -17.85 -6.80
CA ASP A 188 3.89 -18.16 -7.84
C ASP A 188 4.93 -17.06 -8.06
N TRP A 189 5.21 -16.24 -7.03
CA TRP A 189 6.09 -15.08 -7.10
C TRP A 189 7.47 -15.39 -7.69
N GLU A 190 8.15 -16.43 -7.20
CA GLU A 190 9.53 -16.75 -7.64
C GLU A 190 9.59 -17.07 -9.13
N GLU A 191 8.64 -17.84 -9.62
CA GLU A 191 8.60 -18.19 -11.06
C GLU A 191 8.26 -16.98 -11.91
N GLN A 192 7.28 -16.18 -11.49
CA GLN A 192 6.88 -14.97 -12.23
C GLN A 192 8.00 -13.93 -12.21
N TRP A 193 8.67 -13.73 -11.07
CA TRP A 193 9.82 -12.84 -10.97
C TRP A 193 10.98 -13.30 -11.86
N SER A 194 11.31 -14.59 -11.88
CA SER A 194 12.35 -15.14 -12.76
C SER A 194 12.10 -14.84 -14.24
N ARG A 195 10.84 -14.81 -14.68
CA ARG A 195 10.47 -14.44 -16.06
C ARG A 195 10.51 -12.95 -16.30
N LEU A 196 9.96 -12.18 -15.35
CA LEU A 196 9.90 -10.72 -15.43
C LEU A 196 11.29 -10.09 -15.41
N SER A 197 12.17 -10.59 -14.54
CA SER A 197 13.53 -10.06 -14.38
C SER A 197 14.40 -10.31 -15.63
N LYS A 198 14.24 -11.45 -16.32
CA LYS A 198 14.93 -11.71 -17.59
C LYS A 198 14.63 -10.68 -18.66
N ALA A 199 13.41 -10.17 -18.72
CA ALA A 199 13.04 -9.13 -19.67
C ALA A 199 13.68 -7.76 -19.35
N LEU A 200 14.25 -7.58 -18.14
CA LEU A 200 14.80 -6.32 -17.66
C LEU A 200 16.32 -6.37 -17.50
N PHE A 201 16.89 -7.48 -17.04
CA PHE A 201 18.27 -7.57 -16.58
C PHE A 201 19.15 -8.53 -17.42
N ASP A 202 18.56 -9.34 -18.31
CA ASP A 202 19.26 -10.21 -19.29
C ASP A 202 19.24 -9.58 -20.69
#